data_79cb1192ab65827805dbb9744cc86af0
#
_entry.id   79cb1192ab65827805dbb9744cc86af0
#
_cell.length_a   1.000
_cell.length_b   1.000
_cell.length_c   1.000
_cell.angle_alpha   90.00
_cell.angle_beta   90.00
_cell.angle_gamma   90.00
#
_symmetry.space_group_name_H-M   'P 1'
#
loop_
_entity.id
_entity.type
_entity.pdbx_description
1 polymer ?
#
loop_
_entity_poly.entity_id
_entity_poly.type
_entity_poly.pdbx_seq_one_letter_code
_entity_poly.pdbx_strand_id
1 'polypeptide(L)'
;MAPRRAVLTTRGVVALAVAPVSALAGALLGAEELVLLAVAVCLLLGGGLVQCAYRAGRDRDVWRVGVDLAASDVEVGGLLTVRVTVGSSGRGGTTPVWLESAERGWEPVGAMAGRRPLPNPALVRRVPPLESGATASFSSVAPTWSRGVFSLQPLRLWCVDSFGLVARVVASGPRATVTVYPAPVWVDLDEDLLRGETGAEESQSLTSVARRGHDSLGDFSGIRPYVPGDRLRLLYWPALALHDELMVRDFEDSGSHRVKVVADIRLLIGAAGCESVLATVAGVGLAALDRGSMVELSTTAGERMTIEPGPHGPLALLRAVAHIEVATPAPVKGLRRRARGVAPVERDLPPVVGMQLVVTTEDGAGTMAGPFGFAHLVIAP
;
A
#
# COMPACT_ATOMS: atom_id res chain seq x y z
N MET A 1 16.26 18.67 -2.50
CA MET A 1 17.21 19.07 -3.56
C MET A 1 18.40 18.12 -3.50
N ALA A 2 18.52 17.15 -4.40
CA ALA A 2 19.60 16.16 -4.37
C ALA A 2 20.95 16.86 -4.65
N PRO A 3 22.04 16.40 -4.03
CA PRO A 3 23.34 16.99 -4.25
C PRO A 3 23.76 16.80 -5.72
N ARG A 4 23.91 17.90 -6.43
CA ARG A 4 24.34 17.96 -7.83
C ARG A 4 25.86 17.70 -7.96
N ARG A 5 26.39 16.75 -7.20
CA ARG A 5 27.84 16.41 -7.22
C ARG A 5 28.12 15.56 -8.45
N ALA A 6 29.23 15.85 -9.11
CA ALA A 6 29.79 14.97 -10.13
C ALA A 6 30.26 13.68 -9.44
N VAL A 7 30.02 12.55 -10.08
CA VAL A 7 30.42 11.22 -9.59
C VAL A 7 31.31 10.58 -10.66
N LEU A 8 32.38 9.96 -10.24
CA LEU A 8 33.18 9.15 -11.15
C LEU A 8 32.41 7.88 -11.50
N THR A 9 32.37 7.54 -12.77
CA THR A 9 31.88 6.25 -13.22
C THR A 9 32.85 5.15 -12.84
N THR A 10 32.48 3.87 -12.98
CA THR A 10 33.43 2.76 -12.77
C THR A 10 34.70 2.93 -13.60
N ARG A 11 34.56 3.38 -14.85
CA ARG A 11 35.70 3.69 -15.73
C ARG A 11 36.54 4.85 -15.19
N GLY A 12 35.87 5.88 -14.67
CA GLY A 12 36.55 7.03 -14.05
C GLY A 12 37.32 6.66 -12.79
N VAL A 13 36.78 5.75 -11.97
CA VAL A 13 37.49 5.22 -10.78
C VAL A 13 38.73 4.42 -11.20
N VAL A 14 38.61 3.56 -12.21
CA VAL A 14 39.77 2.83 -12.76
C VAL A 14 40.82 3.80 -13.31
N ALA A 15 40.42 4.80 -14.10
CA ALA A 15 41.32 5.83 -14.63
C ALA A 15 42.02 6.58 -13.50
N LEU A 16 41.28 6.95 -12.45
CA LEU A 16 41.86 7.65 -11.28
C LEU A 16 42.87 6.77 -10.55
N ALA A 17 42.70 5.45 -10.50
CA ALA A 17 43.65 4.52 -9.89
C ALA A 17 44.88 4.30 -10.80
N VAL A 18 44.69 4.24 -12.12
CA VAL A 18 45.78 4.01 -13.08
C VAL A 18 46.73 5.19 -13.13
N ALA A 19 46.26 6.43 -13.06
CA ALA A 19 47.11 7.61 -13.18
C ALA A 19 48.28 7.65 -12.16
N PRO A 20 48.07 7.51 -10.82
CA PRO A 20 49.15 7.52 -9.86
C PRO A 20 50.08 6.30 -9.98
N VAL A 21 49.54 5.13 -10.33
CA VAL A 21 50.33 3.91 -10.55
C VAL A 21 51.28 4.09 -11.72
N SER A 22 50.76 4.63 -12.85
CA SER A 22 51.57 4.89 -14.04
C SER A 22 52.62 5.96 -13.77
N ALA A 23 52.30 7.03 -13.02
CA ALA A 23 53.22 8.07 -12.65
C ALA A 23 54.36 7.51 -11.77
N LEU A 24 54.03 6.70 -10.77
CA LEU A 24 55.01 6.09 -9.86
C LEU A 24 55.93 5.12 -10.62
N ALA A 25 55.33 4.24 -11.46
CA ALA A 25 56.10 3.30 -12.27
C ALA A 25 57.04 4.01 -13.23
N GLY A 26 56.55 5.07 -13.90
CA GLY A 26 57.38 5.90 -14.77
C GLY A 26 58.55 6.56 -14.05
N ALA A 27 58.31 7.07 -12.86
CA ALA A 27 59.38 7.69 -12.02
C ALA A 27 60.41 6.64 -11.56
N LEU A 28 59.98 5.42 -11.20
CA LEU A 28 60.88 4.38 -10.71
C LEU A 28 61.68 3.70 -11.84
N LEU A 29 61.09 3.55 -13.01
CA LEU A 29 61.65 2.86 -14.18
C LEU A 29 62.34 3.81 -15.16
N GLY A 30 62.27 5.13 -14.95
CA GLY A 30 62.77 6.10 -15.90
C GLY A 30 62.02 6.12 -17.25
N ALA A 31 60.79 5.61 -17.26
CA ALA A 31 59.94 5.48 -18.46
C ALA A 31 59.06 6.72 -18.61
N GLU A 32 59.49 7.66 -19.46
CA GLU A 32 58.75 8.92 -19.70
C GLU A 32 57.37 8.72 -20.27
N GLU A 33 57.16 7.63 -21.06
CA GLU A 33 55.85 7.28 -21.63
C GLU A 33 54.80 7.01 -20.55
N LEU A 34 55.19 6.42 -19.43
CA LEU A 34 54.26 6.14 -18.33
C LEU A 34 53.86 7.42 -17.59
N VAL A 35 54.78 8.37 -17.49
CA VAL A 35 54.48 9.69 -16.93
C VAL A 35 53.54 10.47 -17.85
N LEU A 36 53.80 10.45 -19.17
CA LEU A 36 52.90 11.05 -20.15
C LEU A 36 51.49 10.43 -20.14
N LEU A 37 51.38 9.08 -19.97
CA LEU A 37 50.12 8.41 -19.82
C LEU A 37 49.38 8.93 -18.57
N ALA A 38 50.05 9.05 -17.45
CA ALA A 38 49.44 9.56 -16.22
C ALA A 38 48.90 10.98 -16.41
N VAL A 39 49.67 11.86 -17.02
CA VAL A 39 49.25 13.22 -17.35
C VAL A 39 48.03 13.21 -18.28
N ALA A 40 48.07 12.41 -19.33
CA ALA A 40 46.94 12.29 -20.27
C ALA A 40 45.63 11.83 -19.55
N VAL A 41 45.71 10.86 -18.66
CA VAL A 41 44.56 10.38 -17.88
C VAL A 41 44.05 11.50 -16.95
N CYS A 42 44.93 12.25 -16.30
CA CYS A 42 44.53 13.39 -15.47
C CYS A 42 43.85 14.50 -16.28
N LEU A 43 44.35 14.80 -17.48
CA LEU A 43 43.74 15.78 -18.38
C LEU A 43 42.35 15.29 -18.87
N LEU A 44 42.19 14.00 -19.19
CA LEU A 44 40.92 13.44 -19.57
C LEU A 44 39.89 13.51 -18.41
N LEU A 45 40.28 13.19 -17.18
CA LEU A 45 39.41 13.31 -16.01
C LEU A 45 39.03 14.76 -15.73
N GLY A 46 40.02 15.68 -15.77
CA GLY A 46 39.81 17.13 -15.60
C GLY A 46 38.89 17.71 -16.68
N GLY A 47 39.17 17.37 -17.94
CA GLY A 47 38.32 17.74 -19.09
C GLY A 47 36.91 17.22 -19.01
N GLY A 48 36.74 15.94 -18.56
CA GLY A 48 35.44 15.34 -18.33
C GLY A 48 34.63 16.07 -17.25
N LEU A 49 35.28 16.46 -16.14
CA LEU A 49 34.66 17.26 -15.07
C LEU A 49 34.16 18.61 -15.59
N VAL A 50 35.04 19.34 -16.33
CA VAL A 50 34.69 20.63 -16.92
C VAL A 50 33.55 20.48 -17.93
N GLN A 51 33.61 19.47 -18.81
CA GLN A 51 32.60 19.21 -19.79
C GLN A 51 31.23 18.89 -19.13
N CYS A 52 31.19 18.02 -18.13
CA CYS A 52 29.97 17.72 -17.39
C CYS A 52 29.45 18.95 -16.63
N ALA A 53 30.33 19.77 -16.06
CA ALA A 53 29.94 21.00 -15.38
C ALA A 53 29.30 22.01 -16.36
N TYR A 54 29.95 22.22 -17.52
CA TYR A 54 29.44 23.11 -18.56
C TYR A 54 28.09 22.67 -19.09
N ARG A 55 27.96 21.37 -19.49
CA ARG A 55 26.69 20.81 -19.99
C ARG A 55 25.59 20.90 -18.92
N ALA A 56 25.87 20.53 -17.68
CA ALA A 56 24.91 20.63 -16.60
C ALA A 56 24.52 22.07 -16.27
N GLY A 57 25.40 23.05 -16.49
CA GLY A 57 25.08 24.46 -16.34
C GLY A 57 24.20 24.97 -17.47
N ARG A 58 24.54 24.59 -18.73
CA ARG A 58 23.76 24.97 -19.93
C ARG A 58 22.34 24.37 -19.92
N ASP A 59 22.21 23.09 -19.53
CA ASP A 59 20.95 22.35 -19.56
C ASP A 59 20.19 22.47 -18.23
N ARG A 60 20.52 23.42 -17.39
CA ARG A 60 20.01 23.60 -16.05
C ARG A 60 18.52 23.86 -16.05
N ASP A 61 17.60 23.67 -16.01
CA ASP A 61 16.16 23.92 -16.07
C ASP A 61 15.53 23.59 -17.44
N VAL A 62 16.33 22.96 -18.32
CA VAL A 62 15.87 22.53 -19.62
C VAL A 62 15.12 21.21 -19.55
N TRP A 63 15.56 20.31 -18.67
CA TRP A 63 15.01 18.96 -18.56
C TRP A 63 13.82 18.89 -17.63
N ARG A 64 12.75 18.27 -18.10
CA ARG A 64 11.57 17.91 -17.31
C ARG A 64 11.40 16.40 -17.32
N VAL A 65 11.25 15.81 -16.14
CA VAL A 65 10.98 14.38 -15.98
C VAL A 65 9.61 14.23 -15.37
N GLY A 66 8.69 13.61 -16.09
CA GLY A 66 7.38 13.19 -15.63
C GLY A 66 7.37 11.70 -15.34
N VAL A 67 6.59 11.29 -14.37
CA VAL A 67 6.31 9.89 -14.06
C VAL A 67 4.81 9.73 -13.96
N ASP A 68 4.24 8.93 -14.83
CA ASP A 68 2.83 8.62 -14.88
C ASP A 68 2.64 7.13 -14.62
N LEU A 69 1.76 6.81 -13.70
CA LEU A 69 1.35 5.45 -13.42
C LEU A 69 0.06 5.15 -14.18
N ALA A 70 -0.03 3.99 -14.83
CA ALA A 70 -1.26 3.58 -15.51
C ALA A 70 -2.42 3.41 -14.51
N ALA A 71 -2.09 3.02 -13.27
CA ALA A 71 -3.02 2.98 -12.15
C ALA A 71 -2.28 3.34 -10.87
N SER A 72 -2.95 4.08 -9.99
CA SER A 72 -2.46 4.39 -8.63
C SER A 72 -2.68 3.25 -7.66
N ASP A 73 -3.58 2.33 -8.01
CA ASP A 73 -4.04 1.22 -7.21
C ASP A 73 -3.99 -0.05 -8.05
N VAL A 74 -3.29 -1.07 -7.56
CA VAL A 74 -3.01 -2.32 -8.28
C VAL A 74 -3.18 -3.49 -7.32
N GLU A 75 -3.69 -4.60 -7.82
CA GLU A 75 -3.81 -5.85 -7.06
C GLU A 75 -2.46 -6.58 -6.96
N VAL A 76 -2.26 -7.32 -5.87
CA VAL A 76 -1.12 -8.24 -5.72
C VAL A 76 -1.16 -9.28 -6.84
N GLY A 77 -0.02 -9.53 -7.48
CA GLY A 77 0.07 -10.39 -8.67
C GLY A 77 -0.19 -9.65 -9.98
N GLY A 78 -0.71 -8.42 -9.93
CA GLY A 78 -0.94 -7.59 -11.11
C GLY A 78 0.35 -6.97 -11.66
N LEU A 79 0.21 -6.27 -12.78
CA LEU A 79 1.30 -5.59 -13.47
C LEU A 79 1.16 -4.07 -13.33
N LEU A 80 2.15 -3.45 -12.72
CA LEU A 80 2.25 -2.00 -12.61
C LEU A 80 2.99 -1.44 -13.82
N THR A 81 2.30 -0.69 -14.67
CA THR A 81 2.91 -0.01 -15.79
C THR A 81 3.30 1.41 -15.40
N VAL A 82 4.59 1.70 -15.50
CA VAL A 82 5.18 3.01 -15.25
C VAL A 82 5.57 3.63 -16.57
N ARG A 83 5.02 4.79 -16.87
CA ARG A 83 5.40 5.61 -18.04
C ARG A 83 6.24 6.78 -17.57
N VAL A 84 7.43 6.90 -18.11
CA VAL A 84 8.35 8.00 -17.85
C VAL A 84 8.43 8.89 -19.05
N THR A 85 8.17 10.17 -18.87
CA THR A 85 8.29 11.20 -19.91
C THR A 85 9.49 12.08 -19.60
N VAL A 86 10.36 12.27 -20.57
CA VAL A 86 11.50 13.17 -20.49
C VAL A 86 11.33 14.22 -21.57
N GLY A 87 11.11 15.46 -21.14
CA GLY A 87 10.88 16.59 -22.03
C GLY A 87 12.01 17.62 -21.99
N SER A 88 12.20 18.33 -23.08
CA SER A 88 13.09 19.48 -23.19
C SER A 88 12.28 20.77 -23.27
N SER A 89 12.56 21.74 -22.39
CA SER A 89 11.95 23.08 -22.41
C SER A 89 12.92 24.19 -22.85
N GLY A 90 14.15 23.83 -23.22
CA GLY A 90 15.20 24.79 -23.61
C GLY A 90 15.07 25.32 -25.01
N ARG A 91 15.63 26.49 -25.26
CA ARG A 91 15.82 27.04 -26.61
C ARG A 91 17.07 26.41 -27.23
N GLY A 92 16.88 25.43 -28.11
CA GLY A 92 17.98 24.71 -28.80
C GLY A 92 18.02 23.22 -28.39
N GLY A 93 18.79 22.43 -29.13
CA GLY A 93 18.95 21.00 -28.86
C GLY A 93 19.69 20.74 -27.58
N THR A 94 19.27 19.68 -26.87
CA THR A 94 19.91 19.21 -25.63
C THR A 94 21.07 18.27 -25.93
N THR A 95 21.91 18.03 -24.91
CA THR A 95 22.91 16.97 -24.96
C THR A 95 22.28 15.61 -24.64
N PRO A 96 22.84 14.48 -25.13
CA PRO A 96 22.33 13.17 -24.76
C PRO A 96 22.50 12.93 -23.26
N VAL A 97 21.50 12.35 -22.62
CA VAL A 97 21.50 12.03 -21.20
C VAL A 97 21.11 10.58 -20.96
N TRP A 98 21.40 10.09 -19.77
CA TRP A 98 20.99 8.76 -19.34
C TRP A 98 19.92 8.88 -18.28
N LEU A 99 18.79 8.22 -18.51
CA LEU A 99 17.75 8.04 -17.51
C LEU A 99 18.07 6.79 -16.70
N GLU A 100 18.12 6.93 -15.38
CA GLU A 100 18.39 5.84 -14.48
C GLU A 100 17.38 5.84 -13.32
N SER A 101 16.84 4.66 -13.01
CA SER A 101 16.07 4.46 -11.80
C SER A 101 17.05 4.25 -10.62
N ALA A 102 16.66 4.68 -9.41
CA ALA A 102 17.44 4.37 -8.22
C ALA A 102 17.54 2.86 -8.02
N GLU A 103 18.65 2.37 -7.46
CA GLU A 103 18.94 0.93 -7.29
C GLU A 103 17.81 0.16 -6.58
N ARG A 104 17.14 0.80 -5.63
CA ARG A 104 16.05 0.19 -4.86
C ARG A 104 14.67 0.32 -5.50
N GLY A 105 14.54 1.13 -6.56
CA GLY A 105 13.29 1.36 -7.30
C GLY A 105 12.12 1.76 -6.41
N TRP A 106 11.26 0.82 -6.08
CA TRP A 106 10.09 1.00 -5.24
C TRP A 106 10.40 0.65 -3.80
N GLU A 107 10.31 1.63 -2.92
CA GLU A 107 10.47 1.42 -1.47
C GLU A 107 9.12 1.42 -0.77
N PRO A 108 8.87 0.50 0.16
CA PRO A 108 7.68 0.53 0.98
C PRO A 108 7.66 1.78 1.87
N VAL A 109 6.47 2.35 2.05
CA VAL A 109 6.26 3.58 2.81
C VAL A 109 5.77 3.23 4.22
N GLY A 110 6.20 4.01 5.22
CA GLY A 110 5.76 3.87 6.60
C GLY A 110 6.38 2.68 7.32
N ALA A 111 5.67 2.13 8.29
CA ALA A 111 6.13 1.01 9.10
C ALA A 111 6.25 -0.32 8.32
N MET A 112 5.84 -0.34 7.06
CA MET A 112 6.12 -1.44 6.12
C MET A 112 7.57 -1.46 5.63
N ALA A 113 8.47 -0.63 6.16
CA ALA A 113 9.87 -0.49 5.73
C ALA A 113 10.69 -1.81 5.76
N GLY A 114 10.21 -2.85 6.46
CA GLY A 114 10.81 -4.18 6.48
C GLY A 114 10.36 -5.12 5.36
N ARG A 115 9.37 -4.74 4.56
CA ARG A 115 8.86 -5.57 3.46
C ARG A 115 9.80 -5.56 2.26
N ARG A 116 9.70 -6.62 1.48
CA ARG A 116 10.45 -6.74 0.23
C ARG A 116 9.99 -5.64 -0.74
N PRO A 117 10.91 -4.79 -1.25
CA PRO A 117 10.57 -3.77 -2.23
C PRO A 117 10.03 -4.43 -3.50
N LEU A 118 9.13 -3.74 -4.22
CA LEU A 118 8.72 -4.19 -5.55
C LEU A 118 9.92 -4.14 -6.49
N PRO A 119 9.91 -4.96 -7.57
CA PRO A 119 11.03 -4.98 -8.51
C PRO A 119 11.24 -3.59 -9.09
N ASN A 120 12.48 -3.23 -9.17
CA ASN A 120 12.86 -2.01 -9.86
C ASN A 120 12.47 -2.14 -11.34
N PRO A 121 11.64 -1.24 -11.88
CA PRO A 121 11.57 -1.13 -13.31
C PRO A 121 12.97 -0.75 -13.79
N ALA A 122 13.74 -1.69 -14.33
CA ALA A 122 15.11 -1.48 -14.75
C ALA A 122 15.17 -0.43 -15.90
N LEU A 123 14.98 0.81 -15.55
CA LEU A 123 14.95 1.96 -16.44
C LEU A 123 16.36 2.58 -16.52
N VAL A 124 17.28 1.86 -17.15
CA VAL A 124 18.50 2.48 -17.65
C VAL A 124 18.31 2.68 -19.14
N ARG A 125 18.06 3.92 -19.54
CA ARG A 125 17.80 4.28 -20.94
C ARG A 125 18.62 5.49 -21.36
N ARG A 126 19.19 5.41 -22.56
CA ARG A 126 19.78 6.58 -23.20
C ARG A 126 18.66 7.44 -23.80
N VAL A 127 18.61 8.68 -23.40
CA VAL A 127 17.72 9.68 -23.99
C VAL A 127 18.51 10.41 -25.07
N PRO A 128 18.08 10.38 -26.33
CA PRO A 128 18.77 11.11 -27.41
C PRO A 128 18.67 12.63 -27.16
N PRO A 129 19.44 13.41 -27.88
CA PRO A 129 19.25 14.86 -27.92
C PRO A 129 17.81 15.17 -28.32
N LEU A 130 17.16 16.05 -27.58
CA LEU A 130 15.79 16.50 -27.83
C LEU A 130 15.81 17.93 -28.37
N GLU A 131 14.99 18.21 -29.34
CA GLU A 131 14.70 19.58 -29.78
C GLU A 131 13.86 20.32 -28.73
N SER A 132 13.76 21.63 -28.88
CA SER A 132 12.93 22.44 -27.98
C SER A 132 11.47 22.00 -28.00
N GLY A 133 10.90 21.69 -26.85
CA GLY A 133 9.54 21.21 -26.71
C GLY A 133 9.33 19.72 -27.01
N ALA A 134 10.35 19.02 -27.50
CA ALA A 134 10.25 17.59 -27.77
C ALA A 134 10.24 16.76 -26.48
N THR A 135 9.55 15.62 -26.53
CA THR A 135 9.46 14.66 -25.43
C THR A 135 9.83 13.25 -25.89
N ALA A 136 10.53 12.52 -25.05
CA ALA A 136 10.75 11.09 -25.19
C ALA A 136 9.98 10.36 -24.09
N SER A 137 9.29 9.29 -24.44
CA SER A 137 8.55 8.48 -23.47
C SER A 137 9.10 7.06 -23.41
N PHE A 138 9.17 6.52 -22.20
CA PHE A 138 9.62 5.16 -21.92
C PHE A 138 8.57 4.50 -21.04
N SER A 139 8.24 3.25 -21.32
CA SER A 139 7.38 2.45 -20.47
C SER A 139 8.14 1.27 -19.88
N SER A 140 7.82 0.94 -18.66
CA SER A 140 8.33 -0.25 -17.98
C SER A 140 7.21 -0.89 -17.20
N VAL A 141 7.28 -2.20 -17.07
CA VAL A 141 6.29 -2.98 -16.33
C VAL A 141 6.99 -3.65 -15.15
N ALA A 142 6.39 -3.54 -13.97
CA ALA A 142 6.88 -4.17 -12.76
C ALA A 142 5.77 -5.06 -12.18
N PRO A 143 6.04 -6.36 -11.87
CA PRO A 143 5.06 -7.20 -11.18
C PRO A 143 4.93 -6.77 -9.72
N THR A 144 3.72 -6.85 -9.19
CA THR A 144 3.42 -6.59 -7.78
C THR A 144 3.32 -7.91 -7.02
N TRP A 145 4.14 -8.12 -6.01
CA TRP A 145 4.18 -9.39 -5.24
C TRP A 145 3.80 -9.27 -3.77
N SER A 146 3.62 -8.07 -3.28
CA SER A 146 3.20 -7.85 -1.90
C SER A 146 2.31 -6.62 -1.80
N ARG A 147 1.30 -6.69 -0.93
CA ARG A 147 0.45 -5.54 -0.65
C ARG A 147 1.18 -4.45 0.13
N GLY A 148 0.70 -3.25 0.05
CA GLY A 148 1.20 -2.10 0.79
C GLY A 148 1.27 -0.84 -0.06
N VAL A 149 1.78 0.22 0.54
CA VAL A 149 2.05 1.47 -0.16
C VAL A 149 3.52 1.53 -0.52
N PHE A 150 3.81 1.76 -1.78
CA PHE A 150 5.18 1.84 -2.29
C PHE A 150 5.42 3.20 -2.93
N SER A 151 6.61 3.75 -2.70
CA SER A 151 7.06 4.99 -3.31
C SER A 151 8.20 4.72 -4.26
N LEU A 152 8.04 5.14 -5.51
CA LEU A 152 9.11 5.13 -6.49
C LEU A 152 10.14 6.20 -6.12
N GLN A 153 11.39 5.79 -5.95
CA GLN A 153 12.47 6.72 -5.75
C GLN A 153 12.66 7.61 -7.00
N PRO A 154 13.01 8.89 -6.82
CA PRO A 154 13.12 9.81 -7.94
C PRO A 154 14.06 9.29 -9.02
N LEU A 155 13.57 9.21 -10.23
CA LEU A 155 14.39 8.92 -11.40
C LEU A 155 15.41 10.04 -11.61
N ARG A 156 16.62 9.68 -12.04
CA ARG A 156 17.70 10.62 -12.25
C ARG A 156 18.10 10.67 -13.72
N LEU A 157 18.29 11.87 -14.23
CA LEU A 157 18.91 12.10 -15.52
C LEU A 157 20.39 12.44 -15.31
N TRP A 158 21.24 11.67 -15.96
CA TRP A 158 22.68 11.82 -15.89
C TRP A 158 23.24 12.35 -17.20
N CYS A 159 23.99 13.41 -17.12
CA CYS A 159 24.90 13.82 -18.18
C CYS A 159 26.23 13.11 -17.95
N VAL A 160 26.76 12.49 -19.00
CA VAL A 160 28.03 11.76 -18.98
C VAL A 160 28.97 12.47 -19.94
N ASP A 161 30.25 12.58 -19.58
CA ASP A 161 31.27 13.13 -20.48
C ASP A 161 31.50 12.24 -21.71
N SER A 162 32.23 12.73 -22.69
CA SER A 162 32.45 12.03 -23.96
C SER A 162 33.20 10.70 -23.82
N PHE A 163 33.99 10.54 -22.77
CA PHE A 163 34.77 9.33 -22.49
C PHE A 163 34.09 8.39 -21.49
N GLY A 164 33.00 8.83 -20.88
CA GLY A 164 32.27 8.05 -19.91
C GLY A 164 32.97 7.93 -18.54
N LEU A 165 33.85 8.85 -18.19
CA LEU A 165 34.63 8.86 -16.96
C LEU A 165 33.91 9.55 -15.82
N VAL A 166 33.13 10.59 -16.14
CA VAL A 166 32.43 11.45 -15.20
C VAL A 166 30.95 11.51 -15.53
N ALA A 167 30.12 11.39 -14.52
CA ALA A 167 28.67 11.54 -14.63
C ALA A 167 28.16 12.61 -13.65
N ARG A 168 27.14 13.37 -14.05
CA ARG A 168 26.50 14.37 -13.20
C ARG A 168 24.99 14.36 -13.39
N VAL A 169 24.25 14.43 -12.26
CA VAL A 169 22.80 14.56 -12.30
C VAL A 169 22.41 15.95 -12.82
N VAL A 170 21.63 15.99 -13.89
CA VAL A 170 21.12 17.23 -14.50
C VAL A 170 19.67 17.50 -14.11
N ALA A 171 18.86 16.44 -13.94
CA ALA A 171 17.49 16.56 -13.49
C ALA A 171 17.09 15.34 -12.65
N SER A 172 16.01 15.50 -11.88
CA SER A 172 15.42 14.43 -11.09
C SER A 172 13.91 14.50 -11.26
N GLY A 173 13.29 13.34 -11.44
CA GLY A 173 11.83 13.21 -11.54
C GLY A 173 11.12 13.36 -10.20
N PRO A 174 9.80 13.44 -10.21
CA PRO A 174 8.98 13.40 -9.01
C PRO A 174 9.03 12.01 -8.36
N ARG A 175 8.61 11.94 -7.12
CA ARG A 175 8.24 10.67 -6.48
C ARG A 175 6.85 10.28 -6.96
N ALA A 176 6.63 9.01 -7.20
CA ALA A 176 5.31 8.46 -7.47
C ALA A 176 4.98 7.42 -6.39
N THR A 177 3.73 7.37 -5.98
CA THR A 177 3.25 6.39 -5.01
C THR A 177 2.23 5.47 -5.67
N VAL A 178 2.26 4.20 -5.30
CA VAL A 178 1.29 3.19 -5.71
C VAL A 178 0.81 2.45 -4.48
N THR A 179 -0.49 2.17 -4.44
CA THR A 179 -1.09 1.31 -3.44
C THR A 179 -1.33 -0.06 -4.06
N VAL A 180 -0.76 -1.09 -3.46
CA VAL A 180 -0.97 -2.48 -3.85
C VAL A 180 -1.88 -3.12 -2.83
N TYR A 181 -3.09 -3.49 -3.22
CA TYR A 181 -4.06 -4.14 -2.35
C TYR A 181 -4.01 -5.67 -2.49
N PRO A 182 -4.45 -6.42 -1.46
CA PRO A 182 -4.47 -7.87 -1.54
C PRO A 182 -5.48 -8.34 -2.60
N ALA A 183 -5.21 -9.46 -3.25
CA ALA A 183 -6.19 -10.16 -4.08
C ALA A 183 -7.32 -10.65 -3.17
N PRO A 184 -8.58 -10.22 -3.37
CA PRO A 184 -9.68 -10.63 -2.50
C PRO A 184 -9.94 -12.14 -2.61
N VAL A 185 -10.01 -12.81 -1.48
CA VAL A 185 -10.42 -14.23 -1.42
C VAL A 185 -11.89 -14.27 -1.06
N TRP A 186 -12.69 -14.84 -1.95
CA TRP A 186 -14.12 -14.97 -1.76
C TRP A 186 -14.42 -16.19 -0.90
N VAL A 187 -15.23 -15.99 0.14
CA VAL A 187 -15.72 -17.04 1.01
C VAL A 187 -17.24 -17.08 0.86
N ASP A 188 -17.80 -18.26 0.76
CA ASP A 188 -19.24 -18.43 0.76
C ASP A 188 -19.76 -18.18 2.18
N LEU A 189 -20.50 -17.12 2.35
CA LEU A 189 -21.07 -16.69 3.63
C LEU A 189 -22.57 -16.61 3.47
N ASP A 190 -23.30 -17.06 4.50
CA ASP A 190 -24.75 -16.91 4.57
C ASP A 190 -25.13 -15.43 4.41
N GLU A 191 -26.20 -15.21 3.63
CA GLU A 191 -26.67 -13.85 3.35
C GLU A 191 -27.04 -13.09 4.62
N ASP A 192 -27.60 -13.76 5.61
CA ASP A 192 -27.99 -13.18 6.89
C ASP A 192 -26.77 -12.66 7.68
N LEU A 193 -25.62 -13.35 7.55
CA LEU A 193 -24.35 -12.88 8.12
C LEU A 193 -23.87 -11.57 7.51
N LEU A 194 -24.06 -11.41 6.21
CA LEU A 194 -23.63 -10.23 5.47
C LEU A 194 -24.61 -9.05 5.61
N ARG A 195 -25.84 -9.33 5.98
CA ARG A 195 -26.84 -8.30 6.33
C ARG A 195 -26.75 -7.85 7.78
N GLY A 196 -26.00 -8.57 8.62
CA GLY A 196 -25.89 -8.26 10.06
C GLY A 196 -27.14 -8.57 10.86
N GLU A 197 -28.08 -9.34 10.29
CA GLU A 197 -29.40 -9.61 10.88
C GLU A 197 -29.44 -10.76 11.89
N THR A 198 -28.42 -11.60 11.90
CA THR A 198 -28.42 -12.81 12.75
C THR A 198 -28.14 -12.50 14.21
N GLY A 199 -29.08 -12.83 15.05
CA GLY A 199 -28.85 -13.01 16.48
C GLY A 199 -29.49 -12.01 17.45
N ALA A 200 -30.53 -11.29 17.04
CA ALA A 200 -31.29 -10.50 18.03
C ALA A 200 -32.21 -11.35 18.91
N GLU A 201 -32.42 -12.64 18.64
CA GLU A 201 -33.44 -13.43 19.33
C GLU A 201 -32.96 -14.19 20.57
N GLU A 202 -31.69 -14.52 20.73
CA GLU A 202 -31.27 -15.40 21.84
C GLU A 202 -30.53 -14.75 23.02
N SER A 203 -30.21 -13.46 22.96
CA SER A 203 -29.56 -12.78 24.10
C SER A 203 -30.44 -11.76 24.80
N GLN A 204 -31.60 -12.19 25.23
CA GLN A 204 -32.36 -11.43 26.24
C GLN A 204 -31.80 -11.66 27.66
N SER A 205 -30.63 -11.17 27.91
CA SER A 205 -30.19 -10.89 29.28
C SER A 205 -30.97 -9.67 29.77
N LEU A 206 -31.73 -9.86 30.83
CA LEU A 206 -32.70 -8.94 31.44
C LEU A 206 -32.20 -7.53 31.81
N THR A 207 -30.89 -7.27 31.68
CA THR A 207 -30.27 -5.97 31.98
C THR A 207 -30.16 -5.03 30.79
N SER A 208 -30.39 -5.49 29.54
CA SER A 208 -30.31 -4.64 28.34
C SER A 208 -31.65 -3.99 27.94
N VAL A 209 -32.75 -4.40 28.60
CA VAL A 209 -34.10 -3.91 28.27
C VAL A 209 -34.30 -2.43 28.62
N ALA A 210 -33.57 -1.90 29.61
CA ALA A 210 -33.76 -0.53 30.08
C ALA A 210 -33.09 0.56 29.22
N ARG A 211 -32.15 0.21 28.33
CA ARG A 211 -31.41 1.23 27.51
C ARG A 211 -31.82 1.28 26.03
N ARG A 212 -32.66 0.37 25.55
CA ARG A 212 -33.11 0.31 24.14
C ARG A 212 -34.45 0.99 23.88
N GLY A 213 -34.73 2.04 24.62
CA GLY A 213 -36.05 2.66 24.60
C GLY A 213 -36.37 3.57 23.42
N HIS A 214 -35.42 3.97 22.57
CA HIS A 214 -35.74 4.99 21.57
C HIS A 214 -35.09 4.89 20.18
N ASP A 215 -34.08 4.05 19.94
CA ASP A 215 -33.26 4.19 18.74
C ASP A 215 -33.25 3.00 17.76
N SER A 216 -34.18 2.05 17.85
CA SER A 216 -34.17 0.86 17.00
C SER A 216 -35.48 0.52 16.29
N LEU A 217 -36.37 1.45 16.21
CA LEU A 217 -37.49 1.37 15.29
C LEU A 217 -37.07 2.12 14.03
N GLY A 218 -36.92 1.43 12.90
CA GLY A 218 -36.66 2.03 11.60
C GLY A 218 -37.64 3.16 11.26
N ASP A 219 -37.53 3.74 10.09
CA ASP A 219 -38.46 4.78 9.63
C ASP A 219 -39.85 4.20 9.49
N PHE A 220 -40.86 4.94 9.97
CA PHE A 220 -42.26 4.53 9.86
C PHE A 220 -42.66 4.38 8.37
N SER A 221 -42.88 3.14 7.94
CA SER A 221 -43.24 2.80 6.56
C SER A 221 -44.76 2.82 6.35
N GLY A 222 -45.54 2.40 7.36
CA GLY A 222 -46.96 2.36 7.21
C GLY A 222 -47.67 1.69 8.38
N ILE A 223 -48.97 1.34 8.13
CA ILE A 223 -49.80 0.58 9.07
C ILE A 223 -50.35 -0.62 8.29
N ARG A 224 -50.21 -1.83 8.85
CA ARG A 224 -50.75 -3.05 8.28
C ARG A 224 -51.66 -3.77 9.28
N PRO A 225 -52.56 -4.67 8.84
CA PRO A 225 -53.35 -5.51 9.73
C PRO A 225 -52.44 -6.37 10.63
N TYR A 226 -52.88 -6.55 11.86
CA TYR A 226 -52.23 -7.43 12.83
C TYR A 226 -52.28 -8.89 12.39
N VAL A 227 -51.16 -9.57 12.49
CA VAL A 227 -51.06 -11.02 12.27
C VAL A 227 -50.63 -11.67 13.60
N PRO A 228 -51.24 -12.83 14.00
CA PRO A 228 -50.81 -13.53 15.19
C PRO A 228 -49.30 -13.81 15.20
N GLY A 229 -48.58 -13.27 16.23
CA GLY A 229 -47.14 -13.27 16.35
C GLY A 229 -46.51 -11.88 16.32
N ASP A 230 -47.24 -10.87 15.87
CA ASP A 230 -46.75 -9.48 15.90
C ASP A 230 -46.60 -8.98 17.34
N ARG A 231 -45.59 -8.12 17.56
CA ARG A 231 -45.29 -7.55 18.87
C ARG A 231 -46.39 -6.57 19.29
N LEU A 232 -47.09 -6.85 20.40
CA LEU A 232 -48.18 -6.01 20.90
C LEU A 232 -47.80 -4.54 21.15
N ARG A 233 -46.53 -4.23 21.38
CA ARG A 233 -46.05 -2.86 21.55
C ARG A 233 -46.08 -2.02 20.27
N LEU A 234 -46.22 -2.67 19.11
CA LEU A 234 -46.30 -2.01 17.79
C LEU A 234 -47.75 -1.76 17.38
N LEU A 235 -48.74 -2.19 18.17
CA LEU A 235 -50.14 -1.93 17.91
C LEU A 235 -50.40 -0.42 17.80
N TYR A 236 -51.12 -0.07 16.72
CA TYR A 236 -51.60 1.28 16.53
C TYR A 236 -53.00 1.44 17.14
N TRP A 237 -53.02 1.73 18.45
CA TRP A 237 -54.25 1.83 19.26
C TRP A 237 -55.32 2.78 18.70
N PRO A 238 -54.96 3.93 18.03
CA PRO A 238 -55.98 4.78 17.45
C PRO A 238 -56.82 4.10 16.35
N ALA A 239 -56.27 3.15 15.58
CA ALA A 239 -57.02 2.44 14.58
C ALA A 239 -58.05 1.52 15.18
N LEU A 240 -57.74 0.84 16.28
CA LEU A 240 -58.68 0.03 17.04
C LEU A 240 -59.88 0.85 17.56
N ALA A 241 -59.62 2.07 18.01
CA ALA A 241 -60.66 2.96 18.50
C ALA A 241 -61.56 3.52 17.39
N LEU A 242 -61.08 3.62 16.14
CA LEU A 242 -61.78 4.25 15.02
C LEU A 242 -62.46 3.19 14.09
N HIS A 243 -61.85 2.04 13.94
CA HIS A 243 -62.23 1.05 12.91
C HIS A 243 -62.50 -0.35 13.47
N ASP A 244 -62.31 -0.54 14.79
CA ASP A 244 -62.48 -1.82 15.49
C ASP A 244 -61.56 -2.93 14.89
N GLU A 245 -60.45 -2.54 14.26
CA GLU A 245 -59.46 -3.43 13.67
C GLU A 245 -58.10 -3.28 14.33
N LEU A 246 -57.46 -4.42 14.62
CA LEU A 246 -56.10 -4.44 15.13
C LEU A 246 -55.12 -4.15 14.00
N MET A 247 -54.45 -3.00 14.09
CA MET A 247 -53.42 -2.57 13.15
C MET A 247 -52.08 -2.46 13.84
N VAL A 248 -51.01 -2.78 13.14
CA VAL A 248 -49.63 -2.70 13.60
C VAL A 248 -48.86 -1.65 12.79
N ARG A 249 -48.06 -0.84 13.47
CA ARG A 249 -47.12 0.05 12.81
C ARG A 249 -46.05 -0.78 12.15
N ASP A 250 -45.89 -0.57 10.86
CA ASP A 250 -44.83 -1.18 10.06
C ASP A 250 -43.68 -0.19 9.93
N PHE A 251 -42.48 -0.65 10.20
CA PHE A 251 -41.28 0.13 10.12
C PHE A 251 -40.35 -0.49 9.11
N GLU A 252 -39.98 0.27 8.10
CA GLU A 252 -38.87 -0.11 7.23
C GLU A 252 -37.57 0.07 8.00
N ASP A 253 -36.79 -0.96 8.01
CA ASP A 253 -35.44 -0.92 8.58
C ASP A 253 -34.56 -0.09 7.62
N SER A 254 -34.66 1.26 7.74
CA SER A 254 -33.79 2.19 7.03
C SER A 254 -32.36 2.18 7.63
N GLY A 255 -32.11 1.31 8.59
CA GLY A 255 -30.82 1.11 9.19
C GLY A 255 -29.86 0.58 8.16
N SER A 256 -28.84 1.34 7.83
CA SER A 256 -27.68 0.83 7.09
C SER A 256 -27.18 -0.42 7.83
N HIS A 257 -27.39 -1.61 7.22
CA HIS A 257 -26.88 -2.84 7.77
C HIS A 257 -25.38 -2.70 8.03
N ARG A 258 -24.96 -3.09 9.23
CA ARG A 258 -23.55 -2.94 9.65
C ARG A 258 -22.94 -4.31 9.87
N VAL A 259 -21.92 -4.61 9.10
CA VAL A 259 -21.12 -5.83 9.24
C VAL A 259 -19.80 -5.49 9.94
N LYS A 260 -19.57 -6.09 11.09
CA LYS A 260 -18.30 -5.92 11.82
C LYS A 260 -17.37 -7.06 11.44
N VAL A 261 -16.21 -6.72 10.89
CA VAL A 261 -15.17 -7.66 10.48
C VAL A 261 -13.94 -7.44 11.35
N VAL A 262 -13.47 -8.49 11.99
CA VAL A 262 -12.24 -8.47 12.79
C VAL A 262 -11.17 -9.26 12.07
N ALA A 263 -10.08 -8.61 11.71
CA ALA A 263 -8.92 -9.24 11.10
C ALA A 263 -7.94 -9.71 12.20
N ASP A 264 -7.66 -11.00 12.25
CA ASP A 264 -6.63 -11.55 13.11
C ASP A 264 -5.25 -11.38 12.46
N ILE A 265 -4.46 -10.46 13.01
CA ILE A 265 -3.10 -10.18 12.53
C ILE A 265 -2.05 -10.43 13.61
N ARG A 266 -2.34 -11.36 14.55
CA ARG A 266 -1.40 -11.72 15.61
C ARG A 266 -0.16 -12.42 15.05
N LEU A 267 0.98 -12.22 15.69
CA LEU A 267 2.25 -12.84 15.31
C LEU A 267 2.22 -14.38 15.27
N LEU A 268 1.28 -15.00 16.00
CA LEU A 268 1.11 -16.46 16.07
C LEU A 268 0.81 -17.10 14.72
N ILE A 269 0.03 -16.41 13.87
CA ILE A 269 -0.37 -16.95 12.57
C ILE A 269 0.68 -16.72 11.46
N GLY A 270 1.79 -16.07 11.80
CA GLY A 270 2.87 -15.79 10.86
C GLY A 270 2.52 -14.75 9.80
N ALA A 271 3.51 -14.34 9.03
CA ALA A 271 3.31 -13.30 8.01
C ALA A 271 2.42 -13.77 6.85
N ALA A 272 2.56 -15.03 6.42
CA ALA A 272 1.75 -15.60 5.34
C ALA A 272 0.28 -15.73 5.76
N GLY A 273 0.01 -16.21 6.97
CA GLY A 273 -1.33 -16.30 7.52
C GLY A 273 -2.00 -14.92 7.64
N CYS A 274 -1.27 -13.91 8.10
CA CYS A 274 -1.79 -12.54 8.13
C CYS A 274 -2.16 -12.01 6.73
N GLU A 275 -1.36 -12.32 5.70
CA GLU A 275 -1.67 -11.92 4.33
C GLU A 275 -2.93 -12.63 3.82
N SER A 276 -3.10 -13.94 4.12
CA SER A 276 -4.29 -14.71 3.78
C SER A 276 -5.54 -14.16 4.49
N VAL A 277 -5.44 -13.88 5.79
CA VAL A 277 -6.51 -13.24 6.56
C VAL A 277 -6.94 -11.92 5.93
N LEU A 278 -6.00 -11.07 5.56
CA LEU A 278 -6.32 -9.77 4.99
C LEU A 278 -6.91 -9.87 3.56
N ALA A 279 -6.50 -10.87 2.79
CA ALA A 279 -7.12 -11.18 1.50
C ALA A 279 -8.58 -11.64 1.66
N THR A 280 -8.85 -12.47 2.67
CA THR A 280 -10.20 -12.93 3.01
C THR A 280 -11.06 -11.80 3.56
N VAL A 281 -10.50 -10.95 4.43
CA VAL A 281 -11.18 -9.73 4.93
C VAL A 281 -11.59 -8.81 3.79
N ALA A 282 -10.73 -8.65 2.78
CA ALA A 282 -11.06 -7.88 1.59
C ALA A 282 -12.27 -8.49 0.84
N GLY A 283 -12.29 -9.82 0.66
CA GLY A 283 -13.40 -10.52 0.00
C GLY A 283 -14.71 -10.38 0.78
N VAL A 284 -14.68 -10.65 2.09
CA VAL A 284 -15.86 -10.52 2.98
C VAL A 284 -16.39 -9.09 2.99
N GLY A 285 -15.49 -8.11 3.13
CA GLY A 285 -15.88 -6.71 3.15
C GLY A 285 -16.47 -6.23 1.82
N LEU A 286 -15.92 -6.66 0.69
CA LEU A 286 -16.48 -6.36 -0.64
C LEU A 286 -17.88 -6.98 -0.81
N ALA A 287 -18.07 -8.22 -0.37
CA ALA A 287 -19.36 -8.89 -0.42
C ALA A 287 -20.42 -8.17 0.44
N ALA A 288 -20.03 -7.63 1.60
CA ALA A 288 -20.92 -6.85 2.45
C ALA A 288 -21.28 -5.49 1.81
N LEU A 289 -20.29 -4.77 1.25
CA LEU A 289 -20.52 -3.50 0.57
C LEU A 289 -21.40 -3.63 -0.67
N ASP A 290 -21.25 -4.73 -1.42
CA ASP A 290 -22.08 -5.03 -2.61
C ASP A 290 -23.56 -5.21 -2.24
N ARG A 291 -23.85 -5.69 -1.02
CA ARG A 291 -25.18 -5.81 -0.46
C ARG A 291 -25.71 -4.52 0.21
N GLY A 292 -24.97 -3.43 0.09
CA GLY A 292 -25.33 -2.14 0.70
C GLY A 292 -25.07 -2.06 2.20
N SER A 293 -24.32 -3.00 2.78
CA SER A 293 -23.98 -3.00 4.19
C SER A 293 -22.76 -2.13 4.46
N MET A 294 -22.77 -1.36 5.57
CA MET A 294 -21.61 -0.65 6.07
C MET A 294 -20.62 -1.65 6.70
N VAL A 295 -19.36 -1.54 6.39
CA VAL A 295 -18.29 -2.40 6.94
C VAL A 295 -17.51 -1.67 8.04
N GLU A 296 -17.55 -2.21 9.25
CA GLU A 296 -16.70 -1.78 10.35
C GLU A 296 -15.55 -2.78 10.48
N LEU A 297 -14.40 -2.43 9.91
CA LEU A 297 -13.19 -3.24 9.96
C LEU A 297 -12.40 -2.91 11.23
N SER A 298 -12.03 -3.93 11.98
CA SER A 298 -11.12 -3.81 13.12
C SER A 298 -10.01 -4.87 13.02
N THR A 299 -8.88 -4.60 13.63
CA THR A 299 -7.76 -5.54 13.70
C THR A 299 -7.46 -5.91 15.14
N THR A 300 -6.87 -7.08 15.34
CA THR A 300 -6.37 -7.47 16.68
C THR A 300 -5.23 -6.57 17.19
N ALA A 301 -4.65 -5.73 16.35
CA ALA A 301 -3.70 -4.67 16.73
C ALA A 301 -4.38 -3.40 17.28
N GLY A 302 -5.71 -3.29 17.14
CA GLY A 302 -6.50 -2.17 17.64
C GLY A 302 -6.81 -1.09 16.62
N GLU A 303 -6.45 -1.28 15.35
CA GLU A 303 -6.89 -0.39 14.26
C GLU A 303 -8.38 -0.57 14.01
N ARG A 304 -9.08 0.52 13.70
CA ARG A 304 -10.51 0.51 13.37
C ARG A 304 -10.79 1.46 12.23
N MET A 305 -11.63 1.02 11.31
CA MET A 305 -12.06 1.78 10.14
C MET A 305 -13.52 1.48 9.85
N THR A 306 -14.25 2.49 9.40
CA THR A 306 -15.63 2.34 8.96
C THR A 306 -15.70 2.70 7.48
N ILE A 307 -16.28 1.83 6.68
CA ILE A 307 -16.42 2.00 5.25
C ILE A 307 -17.90 1.97 4.91
N GLU A 308 -18.38 3.02 4.29
CA GLU A 308 -19.76 3.13 3.85
C GLU A 308 -19.97 2.46 2.49
N PRO A 309 -21.16 1.88 2.24
CA PRO A 309 -21.52 1.36 0.94
C PRO A 309 -21.62 2.50 -0.08
N GLY A 310 -21.32 2.23 -1.34
CA GLY A 310 -21.39 3.20 -2.41
C GLY A 310 -20.27 3.02 -3.44
N PRO A 311 -20.23 3.86 -4.48
CA PRO A 311 -19.31 3.66 -5.61
C PRO A 311 -17.83 3.74 -5.24
N HIS A 312 -17.49 4.40 -4.15
CA HIS A 312 -16.11 4.51 -3.64
C HIS A 312 -15.79 3.53 -2.50
N GLY A 313 -16.81 2.87 -1.93
CA GLY A 313 -16.67 1.93 -0.82
C GLY A 313 -15.68 0.79 -1.10
N PRO A 314 -15.81 0.07 -2.22
CA PRO A 314 -14.92 -1.04 -2.55
C PRO A 314 -13.43 -0.63 -2.59
N LEU A 315 -13.13 0.49 -3.26
CA LEU A 315 -11.75 0.98 -3.35
C LEU A 315 -11.24 1.49 -2.00
N ALA A 316 -12.10 2.14 -1.21
CA ALA A 316 -11.76 2.60 0.13
C ALA A 316 -11.41 1.42 1.05
N LEU A 317 -12.17 0.32 0.99
CA LEU A 317 -11.89 -0.91 1.72
C LEU A 317 -10.54 -1.51 1.32
N LEU A 318 -10.31 -1.69 0.02
CA LEU A 318 -9.07 -2.27 -0.48
C LEU A 318 -7.84 -1.45 -0.08
N ARG A 319 -7.93 -0.13 -0.17
CA ARG A 319 -6.88 0.78 0.31
C ARG A 319 -6.69 0.67 1.81
N ALA A 320 -7.77 0.63 2.59
CA ALA A 320 -7.72 0.46 4.03
C ALA A 320 -6.96 -0.83 4.39
N VAL A 321 -7.35 -1.96 3.79
CA VAL A 321 -6.66 -3.25 4.00
C VAL A 321 -5.20 -3.21 3.54
N ALA A 322 -4.88 -2.48 2.45
CA ALA A 322 -3.50 -2.32 2.00
C ALA A 322 -2.62 -1.59 3.03
N HIS A 323 -3.18 -0.69 3.83
CA HIS A 323 -2.46 0.09 4.85
C HIS A 323 -2.27 -0.66 6.18
N ILE A 324 -3.04 -1.72 6.45
CA ILE A 324 -2.91 -2.47 7.71
C ILE A 324 -1.50 -3.04 7.86
N GLU A 325 -0.87 -2.70 8.97
CA GLU A 325 0.49 -3.14 9.29
C GLU A 325 0.47 -4.51 9.95
N VAL A 326 1.22 -5.44 9.38
CA VAL A 326 1.48 -6.73 10.02
C VAL A 326 2.82 -6.64 10.72
N ALA A 327 2.85 -6.81 12.04
CA ALA A 327 4.07 -6.81 12.80
C ALA A 327 4.97 -7.96 12.31
N THR A 328 6.06 -7.62 11.64
CA THR A 328 7.08 -8.60 11.28
C THR A 328 7.99 -8.77 12.48
N PRO A 329 8.22 -10.01 12.98
CA PRO A 329 9.19 -10.21 14.05
C PRO A 329 10.55 -9.70 13.54
N ALA A 330 11.13 -8.74 14.25
CA ALA A 330 12.47 -8.26 13.93
C ALA A 330 13.42 -9.44 13.91
N PRO A 331 14.31 -9.59 12.91
CA PRO A 331 15.28 -10.65 12.89
C PRO A 331 16.18 -10.47 14.11
N VAL A 332 15.94 -11.27 15.14
CA VAL A 332 16.76 -11.31 16.35
C VAL A 332 18.11 -11.91 15.94
N LYS A 333 19.05 -11.07 15.55
CA LYS A 333 20.44 -11.45 15.42
C LYS A 333 20.95 -11.83 16.81
N GLY A 334 21.05 -13.13 17.04
CA GLY A 334 21.86 -13.71 18.10
C GLY A 334 21.30 -13.59 19.51
N LEU A 335 20.26 -14.34 19.86
CA LEU A 335 20.06 -14.81 21.23
C LEU A 335 19.32 -16.17 21.19
N ARG A 336 20.08 -17.26 21.25
CA ARG A 336 19.58 -18.49 21.84
C ARG A 336 19.34 -18.21 23.32
N ARG A 337 18.19 -17.68 23.66
CA ARG A 337 17.74 -17.59 25.06
C ARG A 337 16.32 -18.10 25.13
N ARG A 338 16.18 -19.14 25.92
CA ARG A 338 14.96 -19.83 26.37
C ARG A 338 13.76 -18.89 26.38
N ALA A 339 12.78 -19.20 25.52
CA ALA A 339 11.43 -18.67 25.64
C ALA A 339 10.83 -19.18 26.96
N ARG A 340 11.03 -18.44 28.03
CA ARG A 340 10.17 -18.50 29.20
C ARG A 340 9.11 -17.43 29.01
N GLY A 341 7.90 -17.88 28.79
CA GLY A 341 6.63 -17.21 29.10
C GLY A 341 6.65 -15.70 29.09
N VAL A 342 6.60 -15.08 27.92
CA VAL A 342 5.95 -13.77 27.81
C VAL A 342 4.48 -14.10 27.65
N ALA A 343 3.72 -13.88 28.72
CA ALA A 343 2.27 -13.93 28.65
C ALA A 343 1.82 -13.02 27.49
N PRO A 344 0.87 -13.46 26.64
CA PRO A 344 0.29 -12.60 25.65
C PRO A 344 -0.28 -11.39 26.40
N VAL A 345 0.09 -10.19 25.98
CA VAL A 345 -0.61 -8.98 26.40
C VAL A 345 -1.97 -9.09 25.72
N GLU A 346 -2.88 -9.71 26.43
CA GLU A 346 -4.29 -9.74 26.16
C GLU A 346 -4.77 -8.29 26.27
N ARG A 347 -4.69 -7.55 25.17
CA ARG A 347 -5.41 -6.29 25.07
C ARG A 347 -6.86 -6.67 24.95
N ASP A 348 -7.61 -6.40 26.00
CA ASP A 348 -9.05 -6.53 26.04
C ASP A 348 -9.65 -5.93 24.77
N LEU A 349 -10.12 -6.80 23.88
CA LEU A 349 -10.99 -6.36 22.81
C LEU A 349 -12.21 -5.73 23.48
N PRO A 350 -12.65 -4.54 23.05
CA PRO A 350 -13.74 -3.86 23.72
C PRO A 350 -14.99 -4.73 23.71
N PRO A 351 -15.86 -4.62 24.73
CA PRO A 351 -17.06 -5.41 24.85
C PRO A 351 -17.89 -5.26 23.57
N VAL A 352 -18.16 -6.39 22.94
CA VAL A 352 -18.81 -6.46 21.64
C VAL A 352 -20.29 -6.31 21.82
N VAL A 353 -20.87 -5.28 21.24
CA VAL A 353 -22.32 -5.16 21.05
C VAL A 353 -22.61 -5.49 19.61
N GLY A 354 -23.22 -6.65 19.35
CA GLY A 354 -23.62 -7.10 18.01
C GLY A 354 -22.73 -8.22 17.45
N MET A 355 -23.15 -8.76 16.32
CA MET A 355 -22.46 -9.83 15.61
C MET A 355 -21.13 -9.36 15.00
N GLN A 356 -20.12 -10.21 15.08
CA GLN A 356 -18.81 -9.97 14.49
C GLN A 356 -18.37 -11.17 13.67
N LEU A 357 -17.79 -10.90 12.51
CA LEU A 357 -17.08 -11.87 11.70
C LEU A 357 -15.60 -11.81 12.04
N VAL A 358 -15.06 -12.86 12.63
CA VAL A 358 -13.63 -12.95 12.93
C VAL A 358 -12.95 -13.78 11.84
N VAL A 359 -12.05 -13.16 11.11
CA VAL A 359 -11.25 -13.81 10.08
C VAL A 359 -9.90 -14.18 10.64
N THR A 360 -9.58 -15.47 10.65
CA THR A 360 -8.32 -16.02 11.17
C THR A 360 -7.89 -17.24 10.34
N THR A 361 -6.73 -17.81 10.63
CA THR A 361 -6.28 -19.10 10.09
C THR A 361 -6.66 -20.26 11.01
N GLU A 362 -6.53 -21.52 10.55
CA GLU A 362 -6.78 -22.71 11.38
C GLU A 362 -5.95 -22.68 12.67
N ASP A 363 -4.67 -22.33 12.60
CA ASP A 363 -3.78 -22.20 13.76
C ASP A 363 -4.25 -21.09 14.72
N GLY A 364 -4.78 -19.99 14.17
CA GLY A 364 -5.32 -18.87 14.94
C GLY A 364 -6.65 -19.20 15.63
N ALA A 365 -7.49 -20.00 15.00
CA ALA A 365 -8.80 -20.41 15.52
C ALA A 365 -8.71 -21.13 16.85
N GLY A 366 -7.74 -22.05 17.00
CA GLY A 366 -7.51 -22.80 18.22
C GLY A 366 -7.13 -21.95 19.44
N THR A 367 -6.64 -20.73 19.22
CA THR A 367 -6.24 -19.80 20.29
C THR A 367 -7.28 -18.72 20.58
N MET A 368 -8.35 -18.65 19.79
CA MET A 368 -9.45 -17.69 19.96
C MET A 368 -10.62 -18.22 20.81
N ALA A 369 -10.54 -19.42 21.36
CA ALA A 369 -11.55 -20.01 22.24
C ALA A 369 -11.64 -19.30 23.60
N GLY A 370 -11.84 -18.00 23.60
CA GLY A 370 -12.04 -17.09 24.71
C GLY A 370 -13.28 -16.22 24.47
N PRO A 371 -13.57 -15.18 25.21
CA PRO A 371 -14.87 -14.54 25.43
C PRO A 371 -15.52 -13.85 24.23
N PHE A 372 -15.33 -14.36 23.02
CA PHE A 372 -16.02 -13.89 21.81
C PHE A 372 -17.42 -14.46 21.74
N GLY A 373 -18.31 -13.94 22.56
CA GLY A 373 -19.63 -14.48 22.83
C GLY A 373 -20.58 -14.62 21.62
N PHE A 374 -20.32 -14.05 20.44
CA PHE A 374 -21.15 -14.13 19.23
C PHE A 374 -20.31 -13.81 17.98
N ALA A 375 -19.19 -14.47 17.80
CA ALA A 375 -18.37 -14.29 16.60
C ALA A 375 -18.54 -15.48 15.66
N HIS A 376 -18.89 -15.23 14.41
CA HIS A 376 -18.73 -16.23 13.36
C HIS A 376 -17.28 -16.26 12.91
N LEU A 377 -16.67 -17.43 13.01
CA LEU A 377 -15.30 -17.65 12.64
C LEU A 377 -15.21 -17.94 11.14
N VAL A 378 -14.46 -17.13 10.42
CA VAL A 378 -14.12 -17.33 9.01
C VAL A 378 -12.68 -17.77 8.96
N ILE A 379 -12.42 -18.98 8.47
CA ILE A 379 -11.09 -19.51 8.32
C ILE A 379 -10.55 -19.08 6.97
N ALA A 380 -9.46 -18.31 6.98
CA ALA A 380 -8.75 -17.94 5.78
C ALA A 380 -7.93 -19.15 5.26
N PRO A 381 -7.95 -19.40 3.95
CA PRO A 381 -7.25 -20.52 3.32
C PRO A 381 -5.73 -20.38 3.40
#